data_210ab536bf3018813ec99dd544deb998
#
_entry.id   210ab536bf3018813ec99dd544deb998
#
_cell.length_a   1.000
_cell.length_b   1.000
_cell.length_c   1.000
_cell.angle_alpha   90.00
_cell.angle_beta   90.00
_cell.angle_gamma   90.00
#
_symmetry.space_group_name_H-M   'P 1'
#
loop_
_entity.id
_entity.type
_entity.pdbx_description
1 polymer ?
#
loop_
_entity_poly.entity_id
_entity_poly.type
_entity_poly.pdbx_seq_one_letter_code
_entity_poly.pdbx_strand_id
1 'polypeptide(L)'
;GMKQKTGIDLPGEAGTIMHQLNKIGEVELATISFGQSFQITPVRLMATVAGIINGGNVVTPHFGVKVVNEAQGSMEEFEYPMLQGIVSQDTTEKMRYVLEQVVESGGGKNGYVEGFRVGGKTATSQTLPRGTGRYISSFLGFAPANDPQVMAIAIIDTPQGTYYGGQIAAPVIRQLFENILPYLEEKGYTDTESNI
;
A
#
# COMPACT_ATOMS: atom_id res chain seq x y z
N GLY A 1 0.22 13.36 -5.31
CA GLY A 1 1.66 13.22 -5.59
C GLY A 1 2.04 12.00 -6.40
N MET A 2 1.09 11.27 -7.02
CA MET A 2 1.36 10.01 -7.73
C MET A 2 2.39 10.12 -8.87
N LYS A 3 2.54 11.28 -9.48
CA LYS A 3 3.56 11.51 -10.53
C LYS A 3 4.97 11.78 -9.99
N GLN A 4 5.09 12.12 -8.72
CA GLN A 4 6.35 12.46 -8.10
C GLN A 4 7.01 11.23 -7.48
N LYS A 5 8.33 11.22 -7.39
CA LYS A 5 9.05 10.25 -6.58
C LYS A 5 8.71 10.44 -5.11
N THR A 6 8.82 9.39 -4.30
CA THR A 6 8.56 9.48 -2.86
C THR A 6 9.64 10.25 -2.12
N GLY A 7 10.86 10.26 -2.65
CA GLY A 7 12.03 10.78 -1.97
C GLY A 7 12.61 9.82 -0.93
N ILE A 8 12.30 8.51 -1.07
CA ILE A 8 12.93 7.48 -0.23
C ILE A 8 14.45 7.59 -0.28
N ASP A 9 15.10 7.40 0.84
CA ASP A 9 16.56 7.50 1.03
C ASP A 9 17.35 6.31 0.45
N LEU A 10 16.75 5.60 -0.51
CA LEU A 10 17.38 4.53 -1.27
C LEU A 10 17.63 4.96 -2.73
N PRO A 11 18.75 4.51 -3.33
CA PRO A 11 19.01 4.79 -4.74
C PRO A 11 18.08 4.00 -5.67
N GLY A 12 17.85 4.54 -6.87
CA GLY A 12 17.19 3.81 -7.96
C GLY A 12 15.66 3.94 -8.00
N GLU A 13 15.03 4.81 -7.21
CA GLU A 13 13.58 5.05 -7.35
C GLU A 13 13.22 5.53 -8.75
N ALA A 14 12.40 4.75 -9.47
CA ALA A 14 11.90 5.11 -10.79
C ALA A 14 10.76 6.13 -10.70
N GLY A 15 10.50 6.83 -11.80
CA GLY A 15 9.35 7.73 -11.92
C GLY A 15 8.07 7.00 -12.31
N THR A 16 6.93 7.57 -11.97
CA THR A 16 5.62 7.12 -12.44
C THR A 16 5.40 7.52 -13.91
N ILE A 17 4.88 6.60 -14.71
CA ILE A 17 4.47 6.86 -16.10
C ILE A 17 2.95 7.02 -16.12
N MET A 18 2.49 8.23 -16.41
CA MET A 18 1.07 8.59 -16.50
C MET A 18 0.83 9.52 -17.68
N HIS A 19 -0.40 9.50 -18.20
CA HIS A 19 -0.84 10.46 -19.21
C HIS A 19 -0.70 11.90 -18.73
N GLN A 20 -0.40 12.80 -19.66
CA GLN A 20 -0.49 14.23 -19.40
C GLN A 20 -1.97 14.63 -19.23
N LEU A 21 -2.28 15.51 -18.28
CA LEU A 21 -3.67 15.88 -17.95
C LEU A 21 -4.46 16.36 -19.18
N ASN A 22 -3.82 17.12 -20.05
CA ASN A 22 -4.43 17.62 -21.29
C ASN A 22 -4.62 16.56 -22.40
N LYS A 23 -4.16 15.32 -22.17
CA LYS A 23 -4.31 14.17 -23.08
C LYS A 23 -5.22 13.07 -22.51
N ILE A 24 -5.83 13.32 -21.35
CA ILE A 24 -6.78 12.39 -20.75
C ILE A 24 -8.15 12.65 -21.38
N GLY A 25 -8.58 11.70 -22.22
CA GLY A 25 -9.95 11.63 -22.74
C GLY A 25 -10.86 10.79 -21.82
N GLU A 26 -12.06 10.51 -22.30
CA GLU A 26 -13.05 9.71 -21.53
C GLU A 26 -12.57 8.28 -21.27
N VAL A 27 -11.90 7.65 -22.24
CA VAL A 27 -11.38 6.29 -22.13
C VAL A 27 -10.25 6.22 -21.09
N GLU A 28 -9.29 7.14 -21.17
CA GLU A 28 -8.20 7.22 -20.20
C GLU A 28 -8.72 7.51 -18.79
N LEU A 29 -9.68 8.43 -18.66
CA LEU A 29 -10.30 8.74 -17.38
C LEU A 29 -11.00 7.52 -16.79
N ALA A 30 -11.81 6.83 -17.60
CA ALA A 30 -12.50 5.62 -17.19
C ALA A 30 -11.51 4.52 -16.78
N THR A 31 -10.43 4.28 -17.55
CA THR A 31 -9.45 3.23 -17.25
C THR A 31 -8.58 3.55 -16.03
N ILE A 32 -8.19 4.81 -15.86
CA ILE A 32 -7.43 5.26 -14.68
C ILE A 32 -8.25 5.08 -13.40
N SER A 33 -9.57 5.29 -13.44
CA SER A 33 -10.45 5.19 -12.28
C SER A 33 -10.44 3.81 -11.60
N PHE A 34 -10.15 2.76 -12.36
CA PHE A 34 -10.01 1.40 -11.82
C PHE A 34 -8.56 0.87 -11.87
N GLY A 35 -7.57 1.76 -12.00
CA GLY A 35 -6.16 1.41 -11.83
C GLY A 35 -5.46 0.91 -13.09
N GLN A 36 -5.95 1.26 -14.29
CA GLN A 36 -5.32 0.93 -15.58
C GLN A 36 -4.70 2.17 -16.21
N SER A 37 -3.94 1.97 -17.31
CA SER A 37 -3.38 3.04 -18.15
C SER A 37 -2.31 3.93 -17.47
N PHE A 38 -1.68 3.45 -16.40
CA PHE A 38 -0.49 4.07 -15.81
C PHE A 38 0.43 3.03 -15.18
N GLN A 39 1.70 3.40 -14.95
CA GLN A 39 2.67 2.61 -14.20
C GLN A 39 3.15 3.42 -13.00
N ILE A 40 3.19 2.79 -11.84
CA ILE A 40 3.59 3.40 -10.57
C ILE A 40 4.54 2.45 -9.84
N THR A 41 5.54 3.01 -9.15
CA THR A 41 6.41 2.17 -8.33
C THR A 41 5.66 1.63 -7.11
N PRO A 42 5.97 0.42 -6.62
CA PRO A 42 5.35 -0.11 -5.42
C PRO A 42 5.46 0.83 -4.22
N VAL A 43 6.63 1.43 -4.00
CA VAL A 43 6.84 2.36 -2.89
C VAL A 43 5.97 3.62 -3.01
N ARG A 44 5.80 4.18 -4.23
CA ARG A 44 4.92 5.33 -4.44
C ARG A 44 3.46 4.95 -4.22
N LEU A 45 3.04 3.77 -4.69
CA LEU A 45 1.69 3.26 -4.45
C LEU A 45 1.42 3.11 -2.95
N MET A 46 2.34 2.47 -2.21
CA MET A 46 2.22 2.32 -0.77
C MET A 46 2.12 3.66 -0.05
N ALA A 47 3.01 4.62 -0.34
CA ALA A 47 2.97 5.95 0.27
C ALA A 47 1.65 6.69 -0.04
N THR A 48 1.10 6.51 -1.25
CA THR A 48 -0.18 7.13 -1.63
C THR A 48 -1.35 6.50 -0.87
N VAL A 49 -1.40 5.16 -0.79
CA VAL A 49 -2.46 4.45 -0.04
C VAL A 49 -2.34 4.74 1.45
N ALA A 50 -1.11 4.73 2.01
CA ALA A 50 -0.85 5.13 3.39
C ALA A 50 -1.45 6.51 3.67
N GLY A 51 -1.21 7.50 2.81
CA GLY A 51 -1.78 8.83 2.95
C GLY A 51 -3.32 8.86 2.97
N ILE A 52 -3.99 7.94 2.29
CA ILE A 52 -5.46 7.84 2.30
C ILE A 52 -5.96 7.23 3.61
N ILE A 53 -5.26 6.23 4.17
CA ILE A 53 -5.73 5.48 5.34
C ILE A 53 -5.19 5.98 6.68
N ASN A 54 -4.31 6.98 6.71
CA ASN A 54 -3.70 7.53 7.93
C ASN A 54 -4.11 8.99 8.24
N GLY A 55 -5.31 9.39 7.87
CA GLY A 55 -5.81 10.75 8.14
C GLY A 55 -5.39 11.80 7.10
N GLY A 56 -5.00 11.37 5.90
CA GLY A 56 -4.63 12.29 4.82
C GLY A 56 -3.17 12.73 4.83
N ASN A 57 -2.28 11.99 5.49
CA ASN A 57 -0.87 12.33 5.63
C ASN A 57 0.01 11.43 4.76
N VAL A 58 0.57 11.98 3.67
CA VAL A 58 1.54 11.26 2.83
C VAL A 58 2.93 11.44 3.42
N VAL A 59 3.45 10.37 3.99
CA VAL A 59 4.80 10.34 4.56
C VAL A 59 5.85 10.10 3.48
N THR A 60 7.07 10.60 3.70
CA THR A 60 8.25 10.21 2.92
C THR A 60 8.79 8.89 3.48
N PRO A 61 8.73 7.77 2.73
CA PRO A 61 9.33 6.50 3.18
C PRO A 61 10.83 6.68 3.39
N HIS A 62 11.38 6.09 4.45
CA HIS A 62 12.81 6.18 4.75
C HIS A 62 13.28 5.00 5.61
N PHE A 63 14.58 4.74 5.58
CA PHE A 63 15.27 3.76 6.43
C PHE A 63 16.17 4.44 7.47
N GLY A 64 16.83 5.55 7.07
CA GLY A 64 17.65 6.32 7.98
C GLY A 64 16.80 7.07 9.00
N VAL A 65 17.09 6.95 10.29
CA VAL A 65 16.39 7.71 11.34
C VAL A 65 17.33 8.66 12.05
N LYS A 66 18.61 8.28 12.22
CA LYS A 66 19.62 9.11 12.89
C LYS A 66 21.04 8.66 12.56
N VAL A 67 21.98 9.59 12.72
CA VAL A 67 23.43 9.31 12.74
C VAL A 67 23.95 9.54 14.15
N VAL A 68 24.73 8.59 14.65
CA VAL A 68 25.42 8.69 15.94
C VAL A 68 26.92 8.73 15.70
N ASN A 69 27.59 9.77 16.16
CA ASN A 69 29.05 9.88 16.16
C ASN A 69 29.55 9.64 17.58
N GLU A 70 29.94 8.42 17.88
CA GLU A 70 30.40 8.04 19.24
C GLU A 70 31.68 8.77 19.65
N ALA A 71 32.59 9.08 18.71
CA ALA A 71 33.82 9.77 18.97
C ALA A 71 33.61 11.23 19.44
N GLN A 72 32.54 11.86 19.01
CA GLN A 72 32.18 13.25 19.33
C GLN A 72 31.02 13.33 20.33
N GLY A 73 30.38 12.21 20.67
CA GLY A 73 29.17 12.16 21.49
C GLY A 73 27.99 12.92 20.90
N SER A 74 27.96 13.07 19.58
CA SER A 74 26.89 13.78 18.88
C SER A 74 25.89 12.82 18.22
N MET A 75 24.62 13.22 18.20
CA MET A 75 23.53 12.52 17.52
C MET A 75 22.76 13.54 16.70
N GLU A 76 22.48 13.19 15.45
CA GLU A 76 21.66 13.97 14.51
C GLU A 76 20.51 13.10 14.02
N GLU A 77 19.27 13.52 14.28
CA GLU A 77 18.06 12.85 13.76
C GLU A 77 17.68 13.43 12.40
N PHE A 78 17.23 12.56 11.49
CA PHE A 78 16.78 12.99 10.18
C PHE A 78 15.31 13.40 10.23
N GLU A 79 15.01 14.53 9.59
CA GLU A 79 13.64 15.00 9.38
C GLU A 79 13.20 14.71 7.94
N TYR A 80 11.99 14.17 7.80
CA TYR A 80 11.41 13.84 6.50
C TYR A 80 10.12 14.63 6.28
N PRO A 81 9.95 15.25 5.08
CA PRO A 81 8.76 16.04 4.79
C PRO A 81 7.52 15.14 4.74
N MET A 82 6.40 15.67 5.18
CA MET A 82 5.09 15.04 5.12
C MET A 82 4.08 15.98 4.45
N LEU A 83 3.39 15.49 3.43
CA LEU A 83 2.28 16.20 2.80
C LEU A 83 1.01 15.88 3.56
N GLN A 84 0.35 16.89 4.11
CA GLN A 84 -0.85 16.75 4.94
C GLN A 84 -2.14 17.12 4.20
N GLY A 85 -3.25 16.57 4.64
CA GLY A 85 -4.58 16.99 4.23
C GLY A 85 -4.97 16.61 2.80
N ILE A 86 -4.40 15.51 2.25
CA ILE A 86 -4.76 15.05 0.89
C ILE A 86 -6.21 14.54 0.82
N VAL A 87 -6.74 14.04 1.93
CA VAL A 87 -8.13 13.64 2.15
C VAL A 87 -8.55 14.03 3.57
N SER A 88 -9.86 14.17 3.80
CA SER A 88 -10.39 14.44 5.14
C SER A 88 -10.37 13.18 6.02
N GLN A 89 -10.44 13.36 7.33
CA GLN A 89 -10.56 12.27 8.30
C GLN A 89 -11.79 11.39 8.01
N ASP A 90 -12.95 11.99 7.71
CA ASP A 90 -14.16 11.26 7.31
C ASP A 90 -13.94 10.40 6.06
N THR A 91 -13.19 10.90 5.09
CA THR A 91 -12.83 10.11 3.89
C THR A 91 -11.89 8.95 4.26
N THR A 92 -10.93 9.18 5.14
CA THR A 92 -10.02 8.14 5.65
C THR A 92 -10.80 7.00 6.30
N GLU A 93 -11.72 7.31 7.20
CA GLU A 93 -12.53 6.32 7.92
C GLU A 93 -13.41 5.50 6.97
N LYS A 94 -14.07 6.16 6.03
CA LYS A 94 -14.85 5.50 4.97
C LYS A 94 -14.00 4.59 4.10
N MET A 95 -12.79 5.02 3.74
CA MET A 95 -11.87 4.21 2.92
C MET A 95 -11.34 3.00 3.70
N ARG A 96 -10.97 3.16 4.97
CA ARG A 96 -10.61 2.04 5.85
C ARG A 96 -11.73 1.01 5.90
N TYR A 97 -12.97 1.45 6.16
CA TYR A 97 -14.14 0.57 6.19
C TYR A 97 -14.35 -0.18 4.87
N VAL A 98 -14.35 0.52 3.74
CA VAL A 98 -14.52 -0.11 2.41
C VAL A 98 -13.43 -1.11 2.10
N LEU A 99 -12.17 -0.79 2.44
CA LEU A 99 -11.03 -1.68 2.20
C LEU A 99 -11.03 -2.89 3.15
N GLU A 100 -11.55 -2.77 4.36
CA GLU A 100 -11.79 -3.89 5.27
C GLU A 100 -12.86 -4.84 4.69
N GLN A 101 -13.96 -4.31 4.15
CA GLN A 101 -15.01 -5.12 3.51
C GLN A 101 -14.48 -5.90 2.29
N VAL A 102 -13.47 -5.39 1.58
CA VAL A 102 -12.81 -6.15 0.50
C VAL A 102 -12.17 -7.44 1.01
N VAL A 103 -11.62 -7.42 2.23
CA VAL A 103 -10.97 -8.58 2.86
C VAL A 103 -11.99 -9.46 3.57
N GLU A 104 -12.96 -8.87 4.27
CA GLU A 104 -13.94 -9.62 5.05
C GLU A 104 -14.89 -10.44 4.16
N SER A 105 -15.41 -9.84 3.10
CA SER A 105 -16.44 -10.44 2.26
C SER A 105 -16.24 -10.32 0.74
N GLY A 106 -15.21 -9.59 0.32
CA GLY A 106 -14.95 -9.29 -1.09
C GLY A 106 -13.88 -10.17 -1.73
N GLY A 107 -13.31 -9.66 -2.81
CA GLY A 107 -12.28 -10.34 -3.62
C GLY A 107 -10.94 -10.52 -2.90
N GLY A 108 -10.73 -9.89 -1.75
CA GLY A 108 -9.53 -9.97 -0.93
C GLY A 108 -9.62 -10.98 0.23
N LYS A 109 -10.68 -11.79 0.32
CA LYS A 109 -10.95 -12.70 1.44
C LYS A 109 -9.81 -13.66 1.78
N ASN A 110 -8.96 -14.01 0.83
CA ASN A 110 -7.78 -14.84 1.08
C ASN A 110 -6.66 -14.10 1.85
N GLY A 111 -6.80 -12.78 2.04
CA GLY A 111 -5.94 -11.97 2.92
C GLY A 111 -6.47 -11.81 4.34
N TYR A 112 -7.62 -12.43 4.67
CA TYR A 112 -8.20 -12.41 6.01
C TYR A 112 -7.30 -13.13 7.02
N VAL A 113 -7.13 -12.53 8.19
CA VAL A 113 -6.38 -13.09 9.33
C VAL A 113 -7.32 -13.15 10.52
N GLU A 114 -7.51 -14.35 11.07
CA GLU A 114 -8.39 -14.55 12.22
C GLU A 114 -7.90 -13.76 13.46
N GLY A 115 -8.83 -13.09 14.13
CA GLY A 115 -8.54 -12.26 15.30
C GLY A 115 -8.01 -10.85 14.98
N PHE A 116 -7.77 -10.52 13.71
CA PHE A 116 -7.26 -9.20 13.31
C PHE A 116 -8.13 -8.54 12.23
N ARG A 117 -8.33 -7.24 12.36
CA ARG A 117 -9.00 -6.44 11.36
C ARG A 117 -8.01 -6.09 10.25
N VAL A 118 -8.20 -6.66 9.07
CA VAL A 118 -7.33 -6.44 7.91
C VAL A 118 -8.10 -5.73 6.81
N GLY A 119 -7.56 -4.62 6.35
CA GLY A 119 -8.02 -3.95 5.14
C GLY A 119 -7.09 -4.24 3.96
N GLY A 120 -7.61 -4.17 2.73
CA GLY A 120 -6.74 -4.42 1.58
C GLY A 120 -7.41 -4.22 0.22
N LYS A 121 -6.59 -4.32 -0.83
CA LYS A 121 -7.04 -4.21 -2.22
C LYS A 121 -6.29 -5.18 -3.13
N THR A 122 -7.04 -5.96 -3.89
CA THR A 122 -6.51 -6.81 -4.96
C THR A 122 -6.28 -6.01 -6.23
N ALA A 123 -5.28 -6.38 -7.01
CA ALA A 123 -5.12 -5.92 -8.36
C ALA A 123 -4.62 -7.04 -9.29
N THR A 124 -5.02 -6.95 -10.55
CA THR A 124 -4.57 -7.84 -11.63
C THR A 124 -4.49 -7.00 -12.90
N SER A 125 -3.30 -6.82 -13.42
CA SER A 125 -3.05 -6.01 -14.60
C SER A 125 -2.38 -6.82 -15.69
N GLN A 126 -2.90 -6.75 -16.92
CA GLN A 126 -2.22 -7.34 -18.06
C GLN A 126 -1.05 -6.46 -18.49
N THR A 127 0.12 -7.07 -18.73
CA THR A 127 1.30 -6.33 -19.21
C THR A 127 1.19 -6.01 -20.71
N LEU A 128 2.00 -5.06 -21.16
CA LEU A 128 2.15 -4.75 -22.57
C LEU A 128 3.24 -5.64 -23.22
N PRO A 129 3.07 -6.00 -24.52
CA PRO A 129 1.89 -5.84 -25.33
C PRO A 129 0.74 -6.74 -24.86
N ARG A 130 -0.51 -6.24 -24.97
CA ARG A 130 -1.69 -7.03 -24.61
C ARG A 130 -1.82 -8.29 -25.45
N GLY A 131 -2.51 -9.31 -24.93
CA GLY A 131 -2.72 -10.59 -25.63
C GLY A 131 -1.58 -11.59 -25.46
N THR A 132 -0.51 -11.26 -24.72
CA THR A 132 0.60 -12.19 -24.43
C THR A 132 0.29 -13.16 -23.30
N GLY A 133 -0.82 -13.00 -22.60
CA GLY A 133 -1.17 -13.80 -21.42
C GLY A 133 -0.33 -13.47 -20.17
N ARG A 134 0.51 -12.43 -20.20
CA ARG A 134 1.32 -12.03 -19.06
C ARG A 134 0.60 -11.01 -18.18
N TYR A 135 0.58 -11.26 -16.87
CA TYR A 135 -0.09 -10.44 -15.87
C TYR A 135 0.86 -10.07 -14.75
N ILE A 136 0.57 -8.95 -14.10
CA ILE A 136 1.08 -8.60 -12.78
C ILE A 136 -0.08 -8.70 -11.81
N SER A 137 0.07 -9.53 -10.80
CA SER A 137 -0.94 -9.80 -9.78
C SER A 137 -0.45 -9.25 -8.46
N SER A 138 -1.29 -8.50 -7.76
CA SER A 138 -0.88 -7.93 -6.49
C SER A 138 -2.02 -7.88 -5.48
N PHE A 139 -1.61 -7.81 -4.22
CA PHE A 139 -2.48 -7.50 -3.10
C PHE A 139 -1.73 -6.60 -2.13
N LEU A 140 -2.34 -5.48 -1.81
CA LEU A 140 -1.90 -4.57 -0.77
C LEU A 140 -2.80 -4.79 0.44
N GLY A 141 -2.22 -5.06 1.60
CA GLY A 141 -2.93 -5.22 2.86
C GLY A 141 -2.39 -4.28 3.93
N PHE A 142 -3.22 -3.92 4.89
CA PHE A 142 -2.85 -3.14 6.08
C PHE A 142 -3.64 -3.60 7.29
N ALA A 143 -3.07 -3.42 8.47
CA ALA A 143 -3.67 -3.82 9.74
C ALA A 143 -3.15 -2.94 10.92
N PRO A 144 -3.96 -2.76 11.98
CA PRO A 144 -5.40 -3.00 12.03
C PRO A 144 -6.17 -2.09 11.07
N ALA A 145 -7.33 -2.50 10.55
CA ALA A 145 -8.05 -1.70 9.56
C ALA A 145 -8.60 -0.38 10.13
N ASN A 146 -8.92 -0.35 11.42
CA ASN A 146 -9.41 0.84 12.14
C ASN A 146 -8.29 1.81 12.52
N ASP A 147 -7.06 1.32 12.76
CA ASP A 147 -5.89 2.13 13.09
C ASP A 147 -4.61 1.52 12.49
N PRO A 148 -4.35 1.73 11.19
CA PRO A 148 -3.26 1.06 10.47
C PRO A 148 -1.88 1.34 11.06
N GLN A 149 -1.21 0.28 11.53
CA GLN A 149 0.16 0.31 12.04
C GLN A 149 1.16 -0.33 11.09
N VAL A 150 0.68 -1.25 10.24
CA VAL A 150 1.51 -1.93 9.27
C VAL A 150 0.80 -2.04 7.93
N MET A 151 1.58 -1.93 6.86
CA MET A 151 1.12 -2.15 5.49
C MET A 151 2.15 -2.98 4.73
N ALA A 152 1.65 -3.89 3.90
CA ALA A 152 2.49 -4.70 3.03
C ALA A 152 1.85 -4.85 1.65
N ILE A 153 2.70 -5.05 0.63
CA ILE A 153 2.26 -5.34 -0.73
C ILE A 153 2.99 -6.58 -1.25
N ALA A 154 2.23 -7.55 -1.79
CA ALA A 154 2.78 -8.66 -2.55
C ALA A 154 2.53 -8.42 -4.03
N ILE A 155 3.59 -8.56 -4.84
CA ILE A 155 3.52 -8.39 -6.30
C ILE A 155 4.14 -9.63 -6.94
N ILE A 156 3.37 -10.28 -7.82
CA ILE A 156 3.78 -11.47 -8.54
C ILE A 156 3.74 -11.15 -10.03
N ASP A 157 4.91 -11.11 -10.64
CA ASP A 157 5.05 -10.85 -12.07
C ASP A 157 4.99 -12.15 -12.87
N THR A 158 4.19 -12.14 -13.91
CA THR A 158 4.05 -13.23 -14.88
C THR A 158 3.79 -14.60 -14.22
N PRO A 159 2.78 -14.70 -13.31
CA PRO A 159 2.46 -15.97 -12.67
C PRO A 159 2.05 -17.02 -13.70
N GLN A 160 2.38 -18.29 -13.42
CA GLN A 160 1.94 -19.40 -14.23
C GLN A 160 0.62 -19.98 -13.71
N GLY A 161 -0.33 -20.24 -14.60
CA GLY A 161 -1.66 -20.73 -14.22
C GLY A 161 -2.58 -19.61 -13.74
N THR A 162 -2.99 -19.67 -12.49
CA THR A 162 -3.86 -18.64 -11.89
C THR A 162 -3.13 -17.31 -11.74
N TYR A 163 -3.78 -16.23 -12.16
CA TYR A 163 -3.19 -14.89 -12.19
C TYR A 163 -4.00 -13.83 -11.43
N TYR A 164 -5.05 -14.21 -10.70
CA TYR A 164 -5.84 -13.25 -9.91
C TYR A 164 -5.15 -12.90 -8.59
N GLY A 165 -4.90 -11.60 -8.36
CA GLY A 165 -4.19 -11.10 -7.17
C GLY A 165 -4.83 -11.56 -5.85
N GLY A 166 -6.16 -11.61 -5.78
CA GLY A 166 -6.87 -12.14 -4.61
C GLY A 166 -6.66 -13.63 -4.36
N GLN A 167 -6.24 -14.41 -5.36
CA GLN A 167 -6.01 -15.84 -5.22
C GLN A 167 -4.54 -16.18 -4.93
N ILE A 168 -3.59 -15.41 -5.47
CA ILE A 168 -2.16 -15.76 -5.36
C ILE A 168 -1.34 -14.77 -4.54
N ALA A 169 -1.70 -13.48 -4.52
CA ALA A 169 -0.96 -12.47 -3.76
C ALA A 169 -1.56 -12.22 -2.35
N ALA A 170 -2.89 -12.29 -2.21
CA ALA A 170 -3.53 -12.12 -0.91
C ALA A 170 -3.10 -13.18 0.13
N PRO A 171 -2.95 -14.48 -0.21
CA PRO A 171 -2.43 -15.48 0.74
C PRO A 171 -1.02 -15.19 1.23
N VAL A 172 -0.16 -14.54 0.41
CA VAL A 172 1.20 -14.16 0.81
C VAL A 172 1.15 -13.10 1.92
N ILE A 173 0.29 -12.10 1.76
CA ILE A 173 0.09 -11.06 2.79
C ILE A 173 -0.57 -11.64 4.04
N ARG A 174 -1.53 -12.56 3.88
CA ARG A 174 -2.10 -13.29 5.00
C ARG A 174 -1.02 -13.98 5.83
N GLN A 175 -0.18 -14.81 5.20
CA GLN A 175 0.91 -15.49 5.89
C GLN A 175 1.88 -14.53 6.59
N LEU A 176 2.20 -13.40 5.94
CA LEU A 176 3.02 -12.36 6.54
C LEU A 176 2.36 -11.82 7.80
N PHE A 177 1.09 -11.45 7.72
CA PHE A 177 0.34 -10.84 8.82
C PHE A 177 0.09 -11.83 9.96
N GLU A 178 -0.21 -13.11 9.67
CA GLU A 178 -0.31 -14.17 10.69
C GLU A 178 0.96 -14.28 11.55
N ASN A 179 2.13 -13.94 11.00
CA ASN A 179 3.39 -13.96 11.74
C ASN A 179 3.71 -12.65 12.46
N ILE A 180 3.43 -11.49 11.84
CA ILE A 180 3.88 -10.21 12.41
C ILE A 180 2.84 -9.54 13.32
N LEU A 181 1.54 -9.73 13.09
CA LEU A 181 0.52 -9.05 13.88
C LEU A 181 0.51 -9.47 15.36
N PRO A 182 0.63 -10.76 15.72
CA PRO A 182 0.75 -11.16 17.13
C PRO A 182 2.00 -10.55 17.80
N TYR A 183 3.11 -10.43 17.08
CA TYR A 183 4.32 -9.79 17.60
C TYR A 183 4.10 -8.27 17.82
N LEU A 184 3.44 -7.58 16.88
CA LEU A 184 3.14 -6.15 17.02
C LEU A 184 2.17 -5.89 18.17
N GLU A 185 1.19 -6.77 18.36
CA GLU A 185 0.27 -6.73 19.50
C GLU A 185 1.02 -6.89 20.84
N GLU A 186 1.89 -7.90 20.96
CA GLU A 186 2.74 -8.08 22.15
C GLU A 186 3.59 -6.85 22.47
N LYS A 187 4.00 -6.10 21.44
CA LYS A 187 4.78 -4.86 21.60
C LYS A 187 3.93 -3.62 21.82
N GLY A 188 2.60 -3.73 21.85
CA GLY A 188 1.67 -2.63 22.05
C GLY A 188 1.51 -1.70 20.83
N TYR A 189 1.84 -2.17 19.64
CA TYR A 189 1.62 -1.43 18.40
C TYR A 189 0.23 -1.65 17.81
N THR A 190 -0.46 -2.72 18.19
CA THR A 190 -1.83 -3.02 17.74
C THR A 190 -2.67 -3.36 18.94
N ASP A 191 -3.78 -2.65 19.15
CA ASP A 191 -4.73 -2.93 20.22
C ASP A 191 -5.93 -3.68 19.63
N THR A 192 -6.08 -4.96 19.94
CA THR A 192 -7.20 -5.78 19.45
C THR A 192 -8.45 -5.63 20.31
N GLU A 193 -8.32 -5.12 21.53
CA GLU A 193 -9.43 -5.04 22.51
C GLU A 193 -10.39 -3.85 22.33
N SER A 194 -10.11 -2.89 21.47
CA SER A 194 -10.90 -1.65 21.40
C SER A 194 -12.10 -1.68 20.45
N ASN A 195 -12.60 -2.84 20.01
CA ASN A 195 -13.79 -2.89 19.15
C ASN A 195 -14.62 -4.19 19.27
N ILE A 196 -15.39 -4.28 20.33
CA ILE A 196 -16.64 -5.04 20.35
C ILE A 196 -17.81 -4.06 20.43
#